data_085ede3b8b07d5662f507bbb0510ad10
#
_entry.id   085ede3b8b07d5662f507bbb0510ad10
#
_cell.length_a   1.000
_cell.length_b   1.000
_cell.length_c   1.000
_cell.angle_alpha   90.00
_cell.angle_beta   90.00
_cell.angle_gamma   90.00
#
_symmetry.space_group_name_H-M   'P 1'
#
loop_
_entity.id
_entity.type
_entity.pdbx_description
1 polymer ?
#
loop_
_entity_poly.entity_id
_entity_poly.type
_entity_poly.pdbx_seq_one_letter_code
_entity_poly.pdbx_strand_id
1 'polypeptide(L)'
;ELTVSGKTLRENLEWWEESERRKYVRNFLSQNDKVDPGNVIMNKANATLRGLTSTVTFPKGNIAPEGSVIKSTAIDPEVIDKDGVYRNTGLARVFNSEKDAMRSIKSTGPDKLKKGEILVIICGGPIGTGMEETYQITAALKHLSYGKHIALLTDARFSGVSTGACIGHIGPEALA
;
A
#
# COMPACT_ATOMS: atom_id res chain seq x y z
N GLU A 1 -25.83 -3.27 1.92
CA GLU A 1 -25.91 -2.44 0.70
C GLU A 1 -26.36 -3.31 -0.46
N LEU A 2 -27.19 -2.75 -1.36
CA LEU A 2 -27.66 -3.43 -2.58
C LEU A 2 -26.61 -3.28 -3.69
N THR A 3 -26.45 -4.34 -4.45
CA THR A 3 -25.63 -4.35 -5.67
C THR A 3 -26.49 -4.07 -6.92
N VAL A 4 -25.87 -3.95 -8.07
CA VAL A 4 -26.58 -3.75 -9.37
C VAL A 4 -27.54 -4.89 -9.73
N SER A 5 -27.41 -6.07 -9.10
CA SER A 5 -28.33 -7.19 -9.28
C SER A 5 -29.62 -7.06 -8.44
N GLY A 6 -29.75 -6.00 -7.63
CA GLY A 6 -30.84 -5.84 -6.66
C GLY A 6 -30.72 -6.73 -5.42
N LYS A 7 -29.67 -7.53 -5.32
CA LYS A 7 -29.34 -8.35 -4.16
C LYS A 7 -28.24 -7.70 -3.31
N THR A 8 -28.13 -8.10 -2.07
CA THR A 8 -27.00 -7.71 -1.23
C THR A 8 -25.70 -8.36 -1.72
N LEU A 9 -24.56 -7.79 -1.34
CA LEU A 9 -23.26 -8.40 -1.62
C LEU A 9 -23.15 -9.82 -1.04
N ARG A 10 -23.70 -10.04 0.16
CA ARG A 10 -23.74 -11.35 0.82
C ARG A 10 -24.47 -12.38 -0.05
N GLU A 11 -25.70 -12.09 -0.51
CA GLU A 11 -26.47 -13.01 -1.35
C GLU A 11 -25.77 -13.33 -2.67
N ASN A 12 -25.08 -12.35 -3.27
CA ASN A 12 -24.29 -12.57 -4.47
C ASN A 12 -23.06 -13.47 -4.21
N LEU A 13 -22.40 -13.32 -3.06
CA LEU A 13 -21.27 -14.15 -2.69
C LEU A 13 -21.68 -15.60 -2.36
N GLU A 14 -22.78 -15.78 -1.63
CA GLU A 14 -23.34 -17.09 -1.34
C GLU A 14 -23.71 -17.82 -2.65
N TRP A 15 -24.41 -17.15 -3.56
CA TRP A 15 -24.71 -17.68 -4.88
C TRP A 15 -23.43 -18.05 -5.67
N TRP A 16 -22.41 -17.19 -5.63
CA TRP A 16 -21.13 -17.43 -6.33
C TRP A 16 -20.40 -18.64 -5.77
N GLU A 17 -20.34 -18.80 -4.46
CA GLU A 17 -19.66 -19.92 -3.80
C GLU A 17 -20.22 -21.29 -4.22
N GLU A 18 -21.53 -21.37 -4.51
CA GLU A 18 -22.21 -22.59 -4.92
C GLU A 18 -22.28 -22.75 -6.44
N SER A 19 -21.91 -21.74 -7.22
CA SER A 19 -22.10 -21.74 -8.66
C SER A 19 -21.28 -22.81 -9.39
N GLU A 20 -21.87 -23.42 -10.42
CA GLU A 20 -21.17 -24.38 -11.28
C GLU A 20 -19.97 -23.74 -12.01
N ARG A 21 -20.05 -22.45 -12.33
CA ARG A 21 -18.94 -21.69 -12.93
C ARG A 21 -17.73 -21.64 -12.00
N ARG A 22 -17.93 -21.36 -10.72
CA ARG A 22 -16.85 -21.35 -9.73
C ARG A 22 -16.22 -22.75 -9.58
N LYS A 23 -17.03 -23.79 -9.48
CA LYS A 23 -16.55 -25.17 -9.42
C LYS A 23 -15.71 -25.51 -10.67
N TYR A 24 -16.21 -25.18 -11.85
CA TYR A 24 -15.50 -25.38 -13.10
C TYR A 24 -14.15 -24.66 -13.12
N VAL A 25 -14.10 -23.37 -12.77
CA VAL A 25 -12.83 -22.60 -12.77
C VAL A 25 -11.83 -23.18 -11.80
N ARG A 26 -12.27 -23.56 -10.60
CA ARG A 26 -11.37 -24.19 -9.61
C ARG A 26 -10.83 -25.54 -10.09
N ASN A 27 -11.67 -26.35 -10.70
CA ASN A 27 -11.22 -27.61 -11.31
C ASN A 27 -10.25 -27.36 -12.45
N PHE A 28 -10.50 -26.36 -13.30
CA PHE A 28 -9.63 -26.00 -14.40
C PHE A 28 -8.22 -25.61 -13.87
N LEU A 29 -8.14 -24.71 -12.89
CA LEU A 29 -6.88 -24.31 -12.25
C LEU A 29 -6.12 -25.53 -11.69
N SER A 30 -6.83 -26.43 -11.02
CA SER A 30 -6.23 -27.63 -10.44
C SER A 30 -5.75 -28.62 -11.50
N GLN A 31 -6.57 -28.91 -12.52
CA GLN A 31 -6.30 -29.95 -13.51
C GLN A 31 -5.31 -29.49 -14.59
N ASN A 32 -5.45 -28.28 -15.13
CA ASN A 32 -4.64 -27.78 -16.21
C ASN A 32 -3.38 -27.03 -15.71
N ASP A 33 -3.55 -26.12 -14.78
CA ASP A 33 -2.45 -25.25 -14.31
C ASP A 33 -1.68 -25.86 -13.14
N LYS A 34 -2.17 -27.01 -12.59
CA LYS A 34 -1.58 -27.68 -11.42
C LYS A 34 -1.44 -26.78 -10.20
N VAL A 35 -2.34 -25.83 -10.07
CA VAL A 35 -2.38 -24.87 -8.98
C VAL A 35 -3.50 -25.24 -8.01
N ASP A 36 -3.21 -25.25 -6.71
CA ASP A 36 -4.25 -25.34 -5.69
C ASP A 36 -5.04 -24.03 -5.62
N PRO A 37 -6.33 -24.02 -6.02
CA PRO A 37 -7.13 -22.79 -6.01
C PRO A 37 -7.26 -22.15 -4.63
N GLY A 38 -7.16 -22.94 -3.56
CA GLY A 38 -7.19 -22.46 -2.19
C GLY A 38 -5.94 -21.64 -1.81
N ASN A 39 -4.84 -21.86 -2.53
CA ASN A 39 -3.59 -21.09 -2.37
C ASN A 39 -3.59 -19.78 -3.15
N VAL A 40 -4.36 -19.69 -4.24
CA VAL A 40 -4.44 -18.49 -5.08
C VAL A 40 -5.48 -17.51 -4.56
N ILE A 41 -6.67 -18.02 -4.23
CA ILE A 41 -7.76 -17.21 -3.67
C ILE A 41 -8.13 -17.81 -2.32
N MET A 42 -7.46 -17.33 -1.28
CA MET A 42 -7.67 -17.81 0.08
C MET A 42 -8.93 -17.21 0.70
N ASN A 43 -9.66 -18.03 1.42
CA ASN A 43 -10.65 -17.53 2.36
C ASN A 43 -9.96 -16.99 3.63
N LYS A 44 -10.72 -16.26 4.45
CA LYS A 44 -10.21 -15.63 5.67
C LYS A 44 -9.54 -16.64 6.63
N ALA A 45 -10.13 -17.82 6.79
CA ALA A 45 -9.60 -18.84 7.70
C ALA A 45 -8.21 -19.33 7.24
N ASN A 46 -8.06 -19.65 5.96
CA ASN A 46 -6.78 -20.10 5.39
C ASN A 46 -5.73 -18.99 5.42
N ALA A 47 -6.11 -17.74 5.16
CA ALA A 47 -5.21 -16.60 5.26
C ALA A 47 -4.69 -16.42 6.70
N THR A 48 -5.58 -16.50 7.68
CA THR A 48 -5.22 -16.42 9.10
C THR A 48 -4.28 -17.56 9.53
N LEU A 49 -4.55 -18.79 9.11
CA LEU A 49 -3.68 -19.94 9.39
C LEU A 49 -2.26 -19.77 8.82
N ARG A 50 -2.11 -19.03 7.74
CA ARG A 50 -0.81 -18.68 7.12
C ARG A 50 -0.18 -17.41 7.70
N GLY A 51 -0.75 -16.83 8.74
CA GLY A 51 -0.28 -15.58 9.33
C GLY A 51 -0.53 -14.35 8.44
N LEU A 52 -1.34 -14.48 7.39
CA LEU A 52 -1.74 -13.36 6.55
C LEU A 52 -2.88 -12.62 7.23
N THR A 53 -2.67 -11.34 7.54
CA THR A 53 -3.69 -10.49 8.16
C THR A 53 -4.39 -9.67 7.09
N SER A 54 -3.98 -8.42 6.92
CA SER A 54 -4.54 -7.54 5.90
C SER A 54 -3.44 -7.03 4.98
N THR A 55 -3.75 -6.93 3.69
CA THR A 55 -2.82 -6.37 2.70
C THR A 55 -2.76 -4.84 2.81
N VAL A 56 -3.90 -4.24 3.14
CA VAL A 56 -4.08 -2.79 3.25
C VAL A 56 -4.65 -2.47 4.63
N THR A 57 -4.07 -1.49 5.30
CA THR A 57 -4.56 -0.97 6.58
C THR A 57 -4.83 0.52 6.48
N PHE A 58 -5.67 1.03 7.37
CA PHE A 58 -6.18 2.40 7.37
C PHE A 58 -5.80 3.10 8.69
N PRO A 59 -4.53 3.49 8.87
CA PRO A 59 -4.09 4.13 10.09
C PRO A 59 -4.64 5.55 10.22
N LYS A 60 -4.81 5.98 11.47
CA LYS A 60 -5.16 7.34 11.84
C LYS A 60 -4.17 7.86 12.88
N GLY A 61 -3.95 9.18 12.89
CA GLY A 61 -3.05 9.82 13.82
C GLY A 61 -3.15 11.34 13.74
N ASN A 62 -2.28 12.02 14.45
CA ASN A 62 -2.27 13.49 14.51
C ASN A 62 -2.02 14.18 13.16
N ILE A 63 -1.24 13.54 12.26
CA ILE A 63 -1.01 14.05 10.90
C ILE A 63 -1.97 13.43 9.88
N ALA A 64 -2.79 12.48 10.28
CA ALA A 64 -3.80 11.83 9.43
C ALA A 64 -5.11 11.64 10.23
N PRO A 65 -5.72 12.72 10.76
CA PRO A 65 -6.93 12.59 11.58
C PRO A 65 -8.13 12.07 10.81
N GLU A 66 -8.21 12.30 9.51
CA GLU A 66 -9.24 11.75 8.64
C GLU A 66 -8.88 10.37 8.10
N GLY A 67 -7.65 9.93 8.30
CA GLY A 67 -7.15 8.62 7.91
C GLY A 67 -6.05 8.67 6.86
N SER A 68 -5.53 7.50 6.59
CA SER A 68 -4.52 7.25 5.57
C SER A 68 -4.62 5.80 5.11
N VAL A 69 -3.85 5.45 4.09
CA VAL A 69 -3.80 4.08 3.55
C VAL A 69 -2.35 3.63 3.51
N ILE A 70 -2.10 2.41 3.95
CA ILE A 70 -0.81 1.75 3.80
C ILE A 70 -0.99 0.31 3.32
N LYS A 71 -0.15 -0.10 2.37
CA LYS A 71 0.00 -1.51 1.99
C LYS A 71 1.00 -2.17 2.96
N SER A 72 0.50 -2.67 4.07
CA SER A 72 1.31 -3.20 5.18
C SER A 72 2.24 -4.34 4.74
N THR A 73 1.79 -5.19 3.81
CA THR A 73 2.59 -6.30 3.26
C THR A 73 3.75 -5.87 2.37
N ALA A 74 3.86 -4.58 2.02
CA ALA A 74 4.96 -4.05 1.23
C ALA A 74 6.15 -3.57 2.10
N ILE A 75 5.97 -3.49 3.42
CA ILE A 75 7.03 -3.12 4.34
C ILE A 75 8.00 -4.29 4.47
N ASP A 76 9.29 -4.00 4.33
CA ASP A 76 10.34 -5.02 4.50
C ASP A 76 10.31 -5.58 5.93
N PRO A 77 10.23 -6.90 6.12
CA PRO A 77 10.21 -7.52 7.45
C PRO A 77 11.40 -7.14 8.34
N GLU A 78 12.56 -6.83 7.76
CA GLU A 78 13.75 -6.45 8.51
C GLU A 78 13.63 -5.09 9.23
N VAL A 79 12.67 -4.25 8.84
CA VAL A 79 12.40 -2.95 9.49
C VAL A 79 11.17 -2.98 10.40
N ILE A 80 10.55 -4.14 10.54
CA ILE A 80 9.47 -4.37 11.49
C ILE A 80 10.09 -4.87 12.80
N ASP A 81 9.65 -4.31 13.92
CA ASP A 81 10.18 -4.72 15.22
C ASP A 81 9.62 -6.09 15.67
N LYS A 82 10.14 -6.58 16.79
CA LYS A 82 9.73 -7.88 17.39
C LYS A 82 8.25 -7.94 17.79
N ASP A 83 7.61 -6.78 17.94
CA ASP A 83 6.18 -6.69 18.28
C ASP A 83 5.30 -6.69 17.01
N GLY A 84 5.91 -6.83 15.82
CA GLY A 84 5.22 -6.78 14.54
C GLY A 84 4.83 -5.37 14.10
N VAL A 85 5.46 -4.33 14.66
CA VAL A 85 5.13 -2.93 14.39
C VAL A 85 6.26 -2.25 13.64
N TYR A 86 5.91 -1.51 12.58
CA TYR A 86 6.85 -0.61 11.92
C TYR A 86 6.94 0.70 12.70
N ARG A 87 8.15 1.04 13.14
CA ARG A 87 8.47 2.30 13.83
C ARG A 87 9.63 2.99 13.12
N ASN A 88 9.44 4.24 12.77
CA ASN A 88 10.52 5.08 12.24
C ASN A 88 10.43 6.48 12.85
N THR A 89 11.56 6.98 13.28
CA THR A 89 11.73 8.36 13.77
C THR A 89 12.90 8.97 13.05
N GLY A 90 12.69 10.09 12.40
CA GLY A 90 13.71 10.73 11.59
C GLY A 90 13.37 12.15 11.18
N LEU A 91 14.34 12.80 10.53
CA LEU A 91 14.13 14.13 9.98
C LEU A 91 13.13 14.06 8.82
N ALA A 92 12.09 14.90 8.85
CA ALA A 92 11.15 15.05 7.76
C ALA A 92 11.77 15.88 6.63
N ARG A 93 11.77 15.32 5.42
CA ARG A 93 12.16 16.00 4.18
C ARG A 93 10.92 16.24 3.36
N VAL A 94 10.44 17.49 3.39
CA VAL A 94 9.16 17.88 2.77
C VAL A 94 9.39 18.43 1.37
N PHE A 95 8.57 17.97 0.41
CA PHE A 95 8.59 18.36 -0.99
C PHE A 95 7.18 18.64 -1.48
N ASN A 96 7.03 19.63 -2.35
CA ASN A 96 5.75 20.00 -2.96
C ASN A 96 5.50 19.25 -4.29
N SER A 97 6.44 18.43 -4.72
CA SER A 97 6.29 17.63 -5.94
C SER A 97 7.11 16.35 -5.89
N GLU A 98 6.64 15.32 -6.60
CA GLU A 98 7.41 14.09 -6.82
C GLU A 98 8.75 14.38 -7.51
N LYS A 99 8.78 15.33 -8.45
CA LYS A 99 9.97 15.71 -9.20
C LYS A 99 11.10 16.24 -8.30
N ASP A 100 10.78 17.07 -7.31
CA ASP A 100 11.77 17.62 -6.38
C ASP A 100 12.27 16.56 -5.40
N ALA A 101 11.39 15.71 -4.91
CA ALA A 101 11.76 14.54 -4.11
C ALA A 101 12.71 13.61 -4.89
N MET A 102 12.43 13.35 -6.17
CA MET A 102 13.30 12.56 -7.05
C MET A 102 14.69 13.18 -7.25
N ARG A 103 14.82 14.51 -7.30
CA ARG A 103 16.13 15.17 -7.33
C ARG A 103 16.91 14.89 -6.06
N SER A 104 16.27 14.94 -4.89
CA SER A 104 16.92 14.62 -3.61
C SER A 104 17.36 13.16 -3.54
N ILE A 105 16.55 12.23 -4.03
CA ILE A 105 16.90 10.80 -4.09
C ILE A 105 18.12 10.56 -4.99
N LYS A 106 18.16 11.22 -6.14
CA LYS A 106 19.26 11.09 -7.13
C LYS A 106 20.50 11.93 -6.82
N SER A 107 20.41 12.84 -5.86
CA SER A 107 21.52 13.73 -5.51
C SER A 107 22.72 12.94 -4.99
N THR A 108 23.92 13.43 -5.31
CA THR A 108 25.21 12.98 -4.73
C THR A 108 25.75 13.99 -3.74
N GLY A 109 25.13 15.17 -3.66
CA GLY A 109 25.54 16.30 -2.81
C GLY A 109 24.83 16.33 -1.45
N PRO A 110 24.87 17.50 -0.79
CA PRO A 110 24.31 17.71 0.55
C PRO A 110 22.80 17.45 0.62
N ASP A 111 22.08 17.64 -0.49
CA ASP A 111 20.64 17.45 -0.58
C ASP A 111 20.22 15.98 -0.73
N LYS A 112 21.17 15.06 -0.77
CA LYS A 112 20.90 13.64 -0.86
C LYS A 112 20.04 13.15 0.30
N LEU A 113 19.01 12.38 -0.02
CA LEU A 113 18.18 11.71 0.97
C LEU A 113 19.02 10.70 1.77
N LYS A 114 18.92 10.71 3.09
CA LYS A 114 19.75 9.88 3.99
C LYS A 114 18.91 8.75 4.62
N LYS A 115 19.61 7.71 5.04
CA LYS A 115 19.01 6.59 5.78
C LYS A 115 18.28 7.09 7.03
N GLY A 116 17.05 6.65 7.21
CA GLY A 116 16.22 6.99 8.38
C GLY A 116 15.45 8.31 8.26
N GLU A 117 15.67 9.10 7.21
CA GLU A 117 14.84 10.28 6.95
C GLU A 117 13.41 9.84 6.55
N ILE A 118 12.47 10.74 6.77
CA ILE A 118 11.06 10.56 6.39
C ILE A 118 10.77 11.49 5.22
N LEU A 119 10.49 10.92 4.07
CA LEU A 119 10.16 11.67 2.87
C LEU A 119 8.68 12.03 2.93
N VAL A 120 8.36 13.31 2.79
CA VAL A 120 6.99 13.82 2.82
C VAL A 120 6.71 14.56 1.52
N ILE A 121 5.68 14.13 0.79
CA ILE A 121 5.22 14.82 -0.42
C ILE A 121 3.82 15.35 -0.13
N ILE A 122 3.67 16.66 -0.24
CA ILE A 122 2.43 17.40 0.01
C ILE A 122 1.86 17.99 -1.27
N CYS A 123 0.60 18.44 -1.21
CA CYS A 123 -0.11 19.09 -2.31
C CYS A 123 -0.40 18.17 -3.51
N GLY A 124 -0.34 16.85 -3.30
CA GLY A 124 -0.66 15.83 -4.30
C GLY A 124 -2.05 15.21 -4.15
N GLY A 125 -2.86 15.73 -3.23
CA GLY A 125 -4.19 15.24 -2.92
C GLY A 125 -5.27 15.62 -3.92
N PRO A 126 -6.55 15.37 -3.59
CA PRO A 126 -7.68 15.56 -4.51
C PRO A 126 -7.82 16.97 -5.07
N ILE A 127 -7.61 18.00 -4.25
CA ILE A 127 -7.76 19.40 -4.65
C ILE A 127 -6.53 19.88 -5.43
N GLY A 128 -5.33 19.51 -4.96
CA GLY A 128 -4.08 19.97 -5.56
C GLY A 128 -3.83 19.42 -6.97
N THR A 129 -4.01 18.13 -7.17
CA THR A 129 -3.66 17.46 -8.44
C THR A 129 -4.72 16.47 -8.95
N GLY A 130 -5.87 16.36 -8.29
CA GLY A 130 -6.83 15.29 -8.57
C GLY A 130 -6.35 13.93 -8.05
N MET A 131 -5.48 13.93 -7.04
CA MET A 131 -4.92 12.74 -6.39
C MET A 131 -3.95 11.98 -7.30
N GLU A 132 -2.91 12.64 -7.75
CA GLU A 132 -1.85 12.07 -8.58
C GLU A 132 -1.16 10.88 -7.90
N GLU A 133 -0.69 9.93 -8.68
CA GLU A 133 -0.02 8.74 -8.17
C GLU A 133 1.49 8.92 -8.07
N THR A 134 2.05 8.77 -6.88
CA THR A 134 3.50 8.89 -6.61
C THR A 134 4.23 7.56 -6.84
N TYR A 135 4.36 7.14 -8.09
CA TYR A 135 4.99 5.86 -8.43
C TYR A 135 6.51 5.91 -8.48
N GLN A 136 7.10 6.97 -9.04
CA GLN A 136 8.54 7.04 -9.30
C GLN A 136 9.37 6.99 -8.02
N ILE A 137 8.87 7.60 -6.95
CA ILE A 137 9.55 7.62 -5.64
C ILE A 137 9.71 6.22 -5.09
N THR A 138 8.64 5.44 -5.01
CA THR A 138 8.69 4.09 -4.45
C THR A 138 9.56 3.17 -5.29
N ALA A 139 9.54 3.32 -6.62
CA ALA A 139 10.43 2.62 -7.53
C ALA A 139 11.90 2.99 -7.31
N ALA A 140 12.21 4.28 -7.12
CA ALA A 140 13.56 4.74 -6.86
C ALA A 140 14.07 4.28 -5.49
N LEU A 141 13.26 4.39 -4.44
CA LEU A 141 13.64 3.95 -3.09
C LEU A 141 13.97 2.45 -3.04
N LYS A 142 13.25 1.63 -3.80
CA LYS A 142 13.51 0.18 -3.90
C LYS A 142 14.95 -0.14 -4.32
N HIS A 143 15.57 0.72 -5.13
CA HIS A 143 16.91 0.50 -5.66
C HIS A 143 18.02 1.16 -4.81
N LEU A 144 17.67 1.86 -3.74
CA LEU A 144 18.65 2.36 -2.76
C LEU A 144 18.95 1.28 -1.74
N SER A 145 20.23 1.07 -1.42
CA SER A 145 20.67 0.10 -0.39
C SER A 145 20.06 0.34 1.00
N TYR A 146 19.66 1.57 1.28
CA TYR A 146 19.00 2.01 2.52
C TYR A 146 17.52 2.39 2.35
N GLY A 147 16.95 2.19 1.18
CA GLY A 147 15.60 2.64 0.85
C GLY A 147 14.51 2.07 1.77
N LYS A 148 14.67 0.83 2.24
CA LYS A 148 13.74 0.21 3.21
C LYS A 148 13.67 0.94 4.58
N HIS A 149 14.65 1.77 4.89
CA HIS A 149 14.70 2.58 6.12
C HIS A 149 14.13 3.99 5.92
N ILE A 150 13.54 4.27 4.77
CA ILE A 150 12.89 5.56 4.46
C ILE A 150 11.39 5.33 4.42
N ALA A 151 10.65 6.08 5.23
CA ALA A 151 9.20 6.14 5.11
C ALA A 151 8.81 7.23 4.12
N LEU A 152 7.76 6.97 3.34
CA LEU A 152 7.13 7.95 2.46
C LEU A 152 5.74 8.27 2.99
N LEU A 153 5.44 9.55 3.17
CA LEU A 153 4.14 10.08 3.54
C LEU A 153 3.63 11.01 2.45
N THR A 154 2.37 10.88 2.06
CA THR A 154 1.77 11.75 1.05
C THR A 154 0.24 11.80 1.17
N ASP A 155 -0.33 12.95 0.82
CA ASP A 155 -1.77 13.12 0.59
C ASP A 155 -2.22 12.62 -0.80
N ALA A 156 -1.27 12.34 -1.69
CA ALA A 156 -1.50 11.71 -2.99
C ALA A 156 -1.78 10.20 -2.87
N ARG A 157 -2.03 9.54 -4.00
CA ARG A 157 -2.07 8.07 -4.11
C ARG A 157 -0.67 7.48 -4.23
N PHE A 158 -0.58 6.18 -3.98
CA PHE A 158 0.57 5.37 -4.36
C PHE A 158 0.12 4.13 -5.13
N SER A 159 1.00 3.60 -5.97
CA SER A 159 0.72 2.42 -6.79
C SER A 159 0.58 1.15 -5.95
N GLY A 160 -0.27 0.23 -6.39
CA GLY A 160 -0.37 -1.12 -5.83
C GLY A 160 0.93 -1.93 -5.90
N VAL A 161 1.87 -1.56 -6.78
CA VAL A 161 3.22 -2.14 -6.87
C VAL A 161 4.26 -1.41 -6.03
N SER A 162 3.87 -0.36 -5.29
CA SER A 162 4.75 0.35 -4.38
C SER A 162 5.30 -0.58 -3.30
N THR A 163 6.55 -0.37 -2.94
CA THR A 163 7.28 -1.12 -1.90
C THR A 163 7.75 -0.20 -0.79
N GLY A 164 7.98 -0.78 0.39
CA GLY A 164 8.42 -0.03 1.57
C GLY A 164 7.25 0.57 2.37
N ALA A 165 7.60 1.35 3.38
CA ALA A 165 6.65 2.04 4.25
C ALA A 165 6.10 3.29 3.54
N CYS A 166 5.15 3.10 2.63
CA CYS A 166 4.48 4.15 1.89
C CYS A 166 3.08 4.36 2.47
N ILE A 167 2.87 5.50 3.11
CA ILE A 167 1.61 5.94 3.70
C ILE A 167 1.04 7.03 2.80
N GLY A 168 -0.02 6.71 2.09
CA GLY A 168 -0.70 7.62 1.16
C GLY A 168 -2.11 7.95 1.58
N HIS A 169 -2.79 8.74 0.76
CA HIS A 169 -4.15 9.18 1.02
C HIS A 169 -4.31 9.85 2.39
N ILE A 170 -3.28 10.55 2.86
CA ILE A 170 -3.30 11.22 4.16
C ILE A 170 -4.37 12.33 4.10
N GLY A 171 -5.33 12.25 5.00
CA GLY A 171 -6.38 13.27 5.13
C GLY A 171 -6.34 13.94 6.50
N PRO A 172 -6.61 15.27 6.53
CA PRO A 172 -6.91 16.13 5.38
C PRO A 172 -5.71 16.36 4.46
N GLU A 173 -6.02 16.68 3.19
CA GLU A 173 -5.02 17.07 2.20
C GLU A 173 -4.26 18.32 2.66
N ALA A 174 -2.94 18.32 2.45
CA ALA A 174 -2.13 19.51 2.66
C ALA A 174 -2.29 20.47 1.47
N LEU A 175 -2.84 21.63 1.72
CA LEU A 175 -2.94 22.70 0.74
C LEU A 175 -1.73 23.62 0.86
N ALA A 176 -1.12 23.96 -0.26
CA ALA A 176 -0.02 24.92 -0.35
C ALA A 176 -0.52 26.36 -0.30
#